data_06270d277a80de0abb11f333fc9ad6f7
#
_entry.id   06270d277a80de0abb11f333fc9ad6f7
#
_cell.length_a   1.000
_cell.length_b   1.000
_cell.length_c   1.000
_cell.angle_alpha   90.00
_cell.angle_beta   90.00
_cell.angle_gamma   90.00
#
_symmetry.space_group_name_H-M   'P 1'
#
loop_
_entity.id
_entity.type
_entity.pdbx_description
1 polymer ?
#
loop_
_entity_poly.entity_id
_entity_poly.type
_entity_poly.pdbx_seq_one_letter_code
_entity_poly.pdbx_strand_id
1 'polypeptide(L)'
;MQDNNTKINEGGIAFNFKTSTPSIIKVIGGGGGGGNAVNHMYREGIHDVTYLLCNTDKKALGDSPVPNHLQLGKDGLGAGNRPEKARLAAQESIEDIKEMLNDGTRMVFITAGMGGGTGTGAAPIIAQCAKDAGILTVGIVTIPFKFEGNMKINQALDGVEEISKHVDALLVINNERLREIYPELTVVNAFAKADDTLSIAAKSIAEIITMHGIMNLDFQDVTTVLKDGGVAIMSTGYGEGENRVTKAIGQALNSPLLNGNDIFNSKKVLLNINFCGDKDQDSLMMEEMNEVNDFMSKFKRDVETKWGLATDSSLGSKVKITVLATGFGLQNVPGMPEAVEQQNREKAAEDEEKKAKEEERREMFYSNGGTTTARRRHHNIYIFSDADLDNDDVISMVETLPTYRRTKDELNRIKNKESQAQVPQQKPSIEEGGFQLEIQ
;
A
#
# COMPACT_ATOMS: atom_id res chain seq x y z
N MET A 1 -2.18 40.22 31.20
CA MET A 1 -3.09 41.36 30.93
C MET A 1 -3.89 40.96 29.71
N GLN A 2 -5.17 40.75 29.94
CA GLN A 2 -6.12 40.34 28.90
C GLN A 2 -6.56 41.62 28.15
N ASP A 3 -6.34 41.68 26.85
CA ASP A 3 -6.96 42.67 26.00
C ASP A 3 -8.18 42.05 25.32
N ASN A 4 -9.33 42.23 25.97
CA ASN A 4 -10.64 42.05 25.39
C ASN A 4 -10.96 43.23 24.45
N ASN A 5 -10.79 43.08 23.16
CA ASN A 5 -11.25 44.05 22.17
C ASN A 5 -12.68 43.66 21.73
N THR A 6 -13.66 43.96 22.61
CA THR A 6 -15.08 43.88 22.28
C THR A 6 -15.52 45.25 21.72
N LYS A 7 -15.59 45.35 20.40
CA LYS A 7 -16.30 46.48 19.74
C LYS A 7 -17.79 46.14 19.70
N ILE A 8 -18.54 46.77 20.59
CA ILE A 8 -20.01 46.72 20.58
C ILE A 8 -20.45 47.77 19.54
N ASN A 9 -21.05 47.34 18.42
CA ASN A 9 -21.85 48.18 17.55
C ASN A 9 -23.33 48.00 17.97
N GLU A 10 -23.98 49.08 18.26
CA GLU A 10 -25.39 49.16 18.63
C GLU A 10 -26.25 48.57 17.50
N GLY A 11 -26.94 47.47 17.76
CA GLY A 11 -27.96 46.87 16.88
C GLY A 11 -27.55 45.69 16.00
N GLY A 12 -26.34 45.16 16.11
CA GLY A 12 -25.89 43.99 15.34
C GLY A 12 -25.92 42.72 16.12
N ILE A 13 -26.39 41.64 15.49
CA ILE A 13 -26.24 40.24 15.98
C ILE A 13 -24.74 39.94 16.03
N ALA A 14 -24.18 39.74 17.22
CA ALA A 14 -22.79 39.33 17.38
C ALA A 14 -22.64 37.88 16.90
N PHE A 15 -22.10 37.65 15.73
CA PHE A 15 -21.65 36.34 15.29
C PHE A 15 -20.30 36.06 15.96
N ASN A 16 -20.29 35.18 16.95
CA ASN A 16 -19.06 34.60 17.48
C ASN A 16 -18.55 33.57 16.43
N PHE A 17 -17.79 34.02 15.46
CA PHE A 17 -17.02 33.12 14.66
C PHE A 17 -15.90 32.50 15.53
N LYS A 18 -16.03 31.25 15.90
CA LYS A 18 -14.85 30.49 16.36
C LYS A 18 -13.87 30.45 15.21
N THR A 19 -12.79 31.19 15.30
CA THR A 19 -11.77 31.39 14.25
C THR A 19 -10.85 30.19 14.05
N SER A 20 -11.10 29.05 14.67
CA SER A 20 -10.41 27.80 14.38
C SER A 20 -11.43 26.66 14.29
N THR A 21 -11.80 26.29 13.09
CA THR A 21 -12.38 24.96 12.88
C THR A 21 -11.32 23.92 13.30
N PRO A 22 -11.69 22.95 14.15
CA PRO A 22 -10.74 21.89 14.50
C PRO A 22 -10.29 21.18 13.21
N SER A 23 -8.98 20.89 13.11
CA SER A 23 -8.43 20.18 11.98
C SER A 23 -9.12 18.82 11.83
N ILE A 24 -9.49 18.46 10.61
CA ILE A 24 -10.04 17.15 10.27
C ILE A 24 -8.96 16.08 10.11
N ILE A 25 -7.68 16.50 10.10
CA ILE A 25 -6.51 15.65 9.90
C ILE A 25 -5.73 15.53 11.21
N LYS A 26 -5.45 14.31 11.62
CA LYS A 26 -4.61 14.01 12.80
C LYS A 26 -3.39 13.18 12.41
N VAL A 27 -2.24 13.51 12.96
CA VAL A 27 -1.01 12.71 12.84
C VAL A 27 -0.66 12.12 14.19
N ILE A 28 -0.59 10.79 14.25
CA ILE A 28 -0.28 10.03 15.45
C ILE A 28 1.08 9.38 15.29
N GLY A 29 2.02 9.71 16.18
CA GLY A 29 3.33 9.09 16.29
C GLY A 29 3.31 7.91 17.25
N GLY A 30 3.50 6.68 16.76
CA GLY A 30 3.57 5.47 17.56
C GLY A 30 5.02 5.07 17.93
N GLY A 31 5.34 5.07 19.22
CA GLY A 31 6.66 4.70 19.72
C GLY A 31 7.77 5.71 19.43
N GLY A 32 9.05 5.32 19.59
CA GLY A 32 10.18 6.23 19.43
C GLY A 32 10.34 6.76 18.01
N GLY A 33 10.39 5.88 17.00
CA GLY A 33 10.57 6.30 15.60
C GLY A 33 9.40 7.16 15.10
N GLY A 34 8.15 6.74 15.33
CA GLY A 34 6.97 7.54 14.98
C GLY A 34 6.91 8.87 15.73
N GLY A 35 7.31 8.87 17.01
CA GLY A 35 7.43 10.08 17.83
C GLY A 35 8.45 11.07 17.28
N ASN A 36 9.62 10.61 16.85
CA ASN A 36 10.65 11.45 16.24
C ASN A 36 10.15 12.10 14.94
N ALA A 37 9.49 11.33 14.09
CA ALA A 37 8.90 11.83 12.84
C ALA A 37 7.85 12.92 13.13
N VAL A 38 6.95 12.70 14.10
CA VAL A 38 5.95 13.71 14.48
C VAL A 38 6.58 14.93 15.13
N ASN A 39 7.62 14.76 15.96
CA ASN A 39 8.39 15.88 16.51
C ASN A 39 9.01 16.74 15.39
N HIS A 40 9.49 16.09 14.33
CA HIS A 40 10.03 16.78 13.16
C HIS A 40 8.93 17.56 12.42
N MET A 41 7.81 16.90 12.11
CA MET A 41 6.63 17.54 11.49
C MET A 41 6.11 18.74 12.28
N TYR A 42 6.09 18.62 13.62
CA TYR A 42 5.62 19.69 14.50
C TYR A 42 6.54 20.92 14.45
N ARG A 43 7.86 20.70 14.38
CA ARG A 43 8.84 21.80 14.23
C ARG A 43 8.77 22.47 12.86
N GLU A 44 8.50 21.72 11.81
CA GLU A 44 8.30 22.24 10.47
C GLU A 44 6.99 23.03 10.30
N GLY A 45 5.99 22.84 11.20
CA GLY A 45 4.77 23.61 11.21
C GLY A 45 3.85 23.26 10.04
N ILE A 46 3.49 22.00 9.86
CA ILE A 46 2.46 21.64 8.85
C ILE A 46 1.12 22.22 9.31
N HIS A 47 0.49 23.02 8.43
CA HIS A 47 -0.76 23.71 8.73
C HIS A 47 -1.96 22.75 8.72
N ASP A 48 -2.99 23.12 9.50
CA ASP A 48 -4.29 22.44 9.55
C ASP A 48 -4.23 20.95 9.92
N VAL A 49 -3.25 20.57 10.78
CA VAL A 49 -3.06 19.21 11.27
C VAL A 49 -2.96 19.21 12.79
N THR A 50 -3.59 18.24 13.44
CA THR A 50 -3.45 17.99 14.89
C THR A 50 -2.42 16.88 15.11
N TYR A 51 -1.49 17.12 16.03
CA TYR A 51 -0.43 16.15 16.36
C TYR A 51 -0.70 15.47 17.69
N LEU A 52 -0.30 14.19 17.77
CA LEU A 52 -0.43 13.37 18.94
C LEU A 52 0.69 12.33 19.01
N LEU A 53 1.19 12.09 20.20
CA LEU A 53 2.17 11.03 20.45
C LEU A 53 1.57 9.93 21.31
N CYS A 54 1.77 8.69 20.88
CA CYS A 54 1.41 7.48 21.62
C CYS A 54 2.67 6.67 21.94
N ASN A 55 2.99 6.46 23.21
CA ASN A 55 4.15 5.68 23.59
C ASN A 55 3.91 4.92 24.91
N THR A 56 4.58 3.78 25.07
CA THR A 56 4.64 3.04 26.32
C THR A 56 5.72 3.61 27.29
N ASP A 57 6.57 4.53 26.81
CA ASP A 57 7.61 5.20 27.59
C ASP A 57 7.17 6.63 27.95
N LYS A 58 6.88 6.85 29.23
CA LYS A 58 6.44 8.13 29.76
C LYS A 58 7.50 9.21 29.63
N LYS A 59 8.80 8.86 29.78
CA LYS A 59 9.89 9.81 29.68
C LYS A 59 10.02 10.34 28.24
N ALA A 60 9.97 9.43 27.24
CA ALA A 60 10.00 9.80 25.83
C ALA A 60 8.84 10.73 25.42
N LEU A 61 7.67 10.58 26.03
CA LEU A 61 6.55 11.51 25.86
C LEU A 61 6.85 12.89 26.47
N GLY A 62 7.41 12.92 27.68
CA GLY A 62 7.70 14.17 28.39
C GLY A 62 8.79 15.02 27.74
N ASP A 63 9.72 14.40 27.01
CA ASP A 63 10.81 15.08 26.31
C ASP A 63 10.37 15.67 24.93
N SER A 64 9.12 15.43 24.51
CA SER A 64 8.60 15.87 23.21
C SER A 64 8.05 17.31 23.24
N PRO A 65 8.25 18.07 22.15
CA PRO A 65 7.64 19.39 21.99
C PRO A 65 6.14 19.36 21.62
N VAL A 66 5.62 18.22 21.20
CA VAL A 66 4.21 18.04 20.83
C VAL A 66 3.35 18.11 22.09
N PRO A 67 2.29 18.92 22.14
CA PRO A 67 1.53 19.12 23.38
C PRO A 67 0.60 17.94 23.74
N ASN A 68 0.15 17.19 22.75
CA ASN A 68 -0.82 16.09 22.98
C ASN A 68 -0.08 14.76 23.07
N HIS A 69 -0.22 14.10 24.23
CA HIS A 69 0.44 12.82 24.50
C HIS A 69 -0.59 11.80 25.03
N LEU A 70 -0.41 10.55 24.62
CA LEU A 70 -1.12 9.42 25.22
C LEU A 70 -0.10 8.36 25.66
N GLN A 71 -0.01 8.12 26.95
CA GLN A 71 0.76 6.99 27.48
C GLN A 71 -0.05 5.71 27.29
N LEU A 72 0.54 4.71 26.64
CA LEU A 72 -0.05 3.39 26.44
C LEU A 72 0.33 2.47 27.60
N GLY A 73 -0.70 1.89 28.26
CA GLY A 73 -0.53 1.08 29.45
C GLY A 73 -0.13 1.87 30.69
N LYS A 74 -0.11 1.21 31.83
CA LYS A 74 0.07 1.86 33.16
C LYS A 74 1.53 1.99 33.60
N ASP A 75 2.42 1.12 33.12
CA ASP A 75 3.80 1.02 33.61
C ASP A 75 4.67 2.24 33.27
N GLY A 76 4.55 2.83 32.08
CA GLY A 76 5.33 3.97 31.61
C GLY A 76 6.83 3.69 31.39
N LEU A 77 7.29 2.44 31.43
CA LEU A 77 8.69 2.03 31.37
C LEU A 77 9.15 1.60 29.96
N GLY A 78 8.29 1.75 28.95
CA GLY A 78 8.56 1.28 27.60
C GLY A 78 8.30 -0.22 27.40
N ALA A 79 8.30 -0.64 26.14
CA ALA A 79 8.03 -2.02 25.74
C ALA A 79 9.26 -2.93 25.73
N GLY A 80 10.48 -2.39 25.87
CA GLY A 80 11.73 -3.17 25.87
C GLY A 80 11.95 -3.97 24.59
N ASN A 81 11.64 -3.39 23.43
CA ASN A 81 11.73 -4.01 22.10
C ASN A 81 10.88 -5.29 21.95
N ARG A 82 9.77 -5.38 22.70
CA ARG A 82 8.82 -6.50 22.65
C ARG A 82 7.47 -6.01 22.14
N PRO A 83 7.08 -6.29 20.87
CA PRO A 83 5.81 -5.85 20.29
C PRO A 83 4.61 -6.35 21.08
N GLU A 84 4.66 -7.57 21.56
CA GLU A 84 3.55 -8.16 22.32
C GLU A 84 3.25 -7.37 23.60
N LYS A 85 4.29 -6.90 24.33
CA LYS A 85 4.10 -6.04 25.51
C LYS A 85 3.43 -4.71 25.11
N ALA A 86 3.83 -4.13 23.99
CA ALA A 86 3.24 -2.88 23.52
C ALA A 86 1.81 -3.08 23.00
N ARG A 87 1.53 -4.22 22.37
CA ARG A 87 0.17 -4.59 21.94
C ARG A 87 -0.79 -4.67 23.12
N LEU A 88 -0.38 -5.36 24.17
CA LEU A 88 -1.17 -5.46 25.41
C LEU A 88 -1.38 -4.08 26.07
N ALA A 89 -0.33 -3.24 26.14
CA ALA A 89 -0.43 -1.88 26.68
C ALA A 89 -1.39 -1.00 25.84
N ALA A 90 -1.39 -1.13 24.51
CA ALA A 90 -2.34 -0.43 23.66
C ALA A 90 -3.78 -0.96 23.86
N GLN A 91 -3.95 -2.26 24.05
CA GLN A 91 -5.25 -2.86 24.38
C GLN A 91 -5.82 -2.39 25.72
N GLU A 92 -4.97 -2.20 26.73
CA GLU A 92 -5.38 -1.60 28.02
C GLU A 92 -5.85 -0.16 27.86
N SER A 93 -5.36 0.57 26.86
CA SER A 93 -5.65 1.98 26.60
C SER A 93 -6.67 2.20 25.47
N ILE A 94 -7.41 1.18 25.04
CA ILE A 94 -8.35 1.27 23.91
C ILE A 94 -9.37 2.39 24.08
N GLU A 95 -9.93 2.56 25.27
CA GLU A 95 -10.95 3.59 25.50
C GLU A 95 -10.35 5.00 25.42
N ASP A 96 -9.14 5.19 25.92
CA ASP A 96 -8.41 6.46 25.79
C ASP A 96 -8.09 6.77 24.33
N ILE A 97 -7.72 5.74 23.54
CA ILE A 97 -7.47 5.87 22.09
C ILE A 97 -8.76 6.29 21.36
N LYS A 98 -9.89 5.66 21.66
CA LYS A 98 -11.18 5.99 21.06
C LYS A 98 -11.63 7.41 21.42
N GLU A 99 -11.50 7.82 22.69
CA GLU A 99 -11.85 9.15 23.16
C GLU A 99 -11.05 10.21 22.41
N MET A 100 -9.76 9.97 22.23
CA MET A 100 -8.85 10.85 21.52
C MET A 100 -9.15 10.97 20.02
N LEU A 101 -9.74 9.95 19.40
CA LEU A 101 -10.16 9.95 17.99
C LEU A 101 -11.55 10.56 17.79
N ASN A 102 -12.35 10.75 18.86
CA ASN A 102 -13.73 11.23 18.80
C ASN A 102 -13.81 12.77 18.92
N ASP A 103 -12.96 13.50 18.25
CA ASP A 103 -12.88 14.97 18.28
C ASP A 103 -13.24 15.64 16.95
N GLY A 104 -13.87 14.91 16.04
CA GLY A 104 -14.19 15.37 14.70
C GLY A 104 -13.11 15.05 13.65
N THR A 105 -12.09 14.28 14.01
CA THR A 105 -11.08 13.76 13.08
C THR A 105 -11.75 12.92 12.00
N ARG A 106 -11.41 13.17 10.74
CA ARG A 106 -11.92 12.42 9.57
C ARG A 106 -10.83 11.63 8.87
N MET A 107 -9.56 12.01 9.07
CA MET A 107 -8.39 11.32 8.54
C MET A 107 -7.31 11.24 9.60
N VAL A 108 -6.64 10.10 9.68
CA VAL A 108 -5.52 9.89 10.57
C VAL A 108 -4.33 9.31 9.83
N PHE A 109 -3.17 9.95 10.01
CA PHE A 109 -1.89 9.37 9.67
C PHE A 109 -1.30 8.70 10.91
N ILE A 110 -0.96 7.44 10.80
CA ILE A 110 -0.29 6.69 11.87
C ILE A 110 1.14 6.45 11.44
N THR A 111 2.08 7.15 12.07
CA THR A 111 3.50 6.99 11.77
C THR A 111 4.17 6.11 12.82
N ALA A 112 4.94 5.12 12.36
CA ALA A 112 5.67 4.23 13.25
C ALA A 112 6.96 3.70 12.61
N GLY A 113 8.04 3.63 13.41
CA GLY A 113 9.19 2.81 13.05
C GLY A 113 8.93 1.36 13.43
N MET A 114 8.87 0.49 12.42
CA MET A 114 8.69 -0.94 12.63
C MET A 114 10.01 -1.61 13.06
N GLY A 115 9.91 -2.76 13.72
CA GLY A 115 11.08 -3.47 14.28
C GLY A 115 11.40 -3.11 15.73
N GLY A 116 10.74 -2.07 16.29
CA GLY A 116 10.78 -1.75 17.70
C GLY A 116 9.61 -2.38 18.48
N GLY A 117 9.51 -2.12 19.79
CA GLY A 117 8.41 -2.63 20.61
C GLY A 117 7.12 -1.86 20.34
N THR A 118 7.10 -0.56 20.69
CA THR A 118 5.86 0.24 20.70
C THR A 118 5.32 0.48 19.28
N GLY A 119 6.16 0.88 18.31
CA GLY A 119 5.72 1.12 16.94
C GLY A 119 5.11 -0.14 16.32
N THR A 120 5.78 -1.27 16.45
CA THR A 120 5.35 -2.55 15.86
C THR A 120 4.08 -3.09 16.51
N GLY A 121 3.99 -3.02 17.87
CA GLY A 121 2.89 -3.65 18.59
C GLY A 121 1.67 -2.77 18.80
N ALA A 122 1.84 -1.47 19.00
CA ALA A 122 0.73 -0.56 19.32
C ALA A 122 0.11 0.10 18.08
N ALA A 123 0.89 0.40 17.03
CA ALA A 123 0.36 1.08 15.85
C ALA A 123 -0.78 0.32 15.16
N PRO A 124 -0.76 -1.03 15.02
CA PRO A 124 -1.90 -1.77 14.48
C PRO A 124 -3.18 -1.60 15.32
N ILE A 125 -3.08 -1.58 16.65
CA ILE A 125 -4.25 -1.38 17.54
C ILE A 125 -4.84 0.03 17.38
N ILE A 126 -3.98 1.04 17.31
CA ILE A 126 -4.41 2.42 17.06
C ILE A 126 -5.10 2.52 15.69
N ALA A 127 -4.52 1.88 14.68
CA ALA A 127 -5.09 1.84 13.33
C ALA A 127 -6.46 1.15 13.31
N GLN A 128 -6.60 0.04 14.01
CA GLN A 128 -7.88 -0.66 14.15
C GLN A 128 -8.93 0.24 14.78
N CYS A 129 -8.62 0.91 15.90
CA CYS A 129 -9.55 1.83 16.55
C CYS A 129 -10.00 2.96 15.62
N ALA A 130 -9.09 3.51 14.83
CA ALA A 130 -9.39 4.57 13.87
C ALA A 130 -10.27 4.07 12.72
N LYS A 131 -9.96 2.92 12.15
CA LYS A 131 -10.75 2.30 11.07
C LYS A 131 -12.15 1.90 11.55
N ASP A 132 -12.26 1.33 12.75
CA ASP A 132 -13.56 0.96 13.37
C ASP A 132 -14.43 2.21 13.66
N ALA A 133 -13.80 3.36 13.92
CA ALA A 133 -14.48 4.64 14.05
C ALA A 133 -14.89 5.27 12.68
N GLY A 134 -14.59 4.62 11.55
CA GLY A 134 -14.90 5.11 10.22
C GLY A 134 -14.00 6.26 9.73
N ILE A 135 -12.85 6.45 10.37
CA ILE A 135 -11.86 7.47 10.02
C ILE A 135 -10.96 6.92 8.91
N LEU A 136 -10.72 7.72 7.85
CA LEU A 136 -9.75 7.36 6.81
C LEU A 136 -8.37 7.17 7.43
N THR A 137 -7.87 5.94 7.45
CA THR A 137 -6.67 5.55 8.18
C THR A 137 -5.52 5.25 7.24
N VAL A 138 -4.45 6.04 7.34
CA VAL A 138 -3.25 5.89 6.51
C VAL A 138 -2.05 5.57 7.40
N GLY A 139 -1.44 4.43 7.16
CA GLY A 139 -0.17 4.05 7.81
C GLY A 139 1.01 4.58 7.02
N ILE A 140 1.98 5.20 7.71
CA ILE A 140 3.27 5.61 7.14
C ILE A 140 4.37 5.03 8.03
N VAL A 141 5.01 3.95 7.58
CA VAL A 141 5.91 3.17 8.42
C VAL A 141 7.29 3.00 7.80
N THR A 142 8.30 2.84 8.65
CA THR A 142 9.66 2.55 8.20
C THR A 142 10.08 1.13 8.53
N ILE A 143 10.82 0.50 7.61
CA ILE A 143 11.55 -0.75 7.84
C ILE A 143 13.00 -0.36 8.22
N PRO A 144 13.59 -0.97 9.27
CA PRO A 144 14.90 -0.61 9.78
C PRO A 144 16.03 -0.81 8.77
N PHE A 145 17.16 -0.15 9.03
CA PHE A 145 18.40 -0.38 8.29
C PHE A 145 18.91 -1.81 8.50
N LYS A 146 19.64 -2.35 7.52
CA LYS A 146 20.19 -3.70 7.56
C LYS A 146 21.15 -3.91 8.74
N PHE A 147 21.91 -2.86 9.13
CA PHE A 147 22.84 -2.92 10.26
C PHE A 147 22.15 -3.02 11.63
N GLU A 148 20.83 -2.75 11.71
CA GLU A 148 20.06 -2.90 12.96
C GLU A 148 19.78 -4.37 13.31
N GLY A 149 20.02 -5.29 12.40
CA GLY A 149 20.01 -6.73 12.59
C GLY A 149 18.72 -7.43 12.13
N ASN A 150 18.88 -8.69 11.72
CA ASN A 150 17.81 -9.48 11.09
C ASN A 150 16.57 -9.66 11.99
N MET A 151 16.78 -9.75 13.32
CA MET A 151 15.64 -9.89 14.26
C MET A 151 14.70 -8.68 14.20
N LYS A 152 15.26 -7.46 14.14
CA LYS A 152 14.46 -6.24 14.00
C LYS A 152 13.78 -6.15 12.64
N ILE A 153 14.46 -6.60 11.59
CA ILE A 153 13.91 -6.61 10.22
C ILE A 153 12.71 -7.56 10.15
N ASN A 154 12.86 -8.80 10.62
CA ASN A 154 11.75 -9.76 10.63
C ASN A 154 10.57 -9.23 11.45
N GLN A 155 10.84 -8.70 12.65
CA GLN A 155 9.84 -8.08 13.50
C GLN A 155 9.16 -6.87 12.82
N ALA A 156 9.88 -6.13 11.98
CA ALA A 156 9.32 -5.02 11.22
C ALA A 156 8.41 -5.51 10.10
N LEU A 157 8.79 -6.57 9.40
CA LEU A 157 7.97 -7.16 8.34
C LEU A 157 6.66 -7.74 8.89
N ASP A 158 6.72 -8.45 10.04
CA ASP A 158 5.52 -8.92 10.76
C ASP A 158 4.61 -7.74 11.15
N GLY A 159 5.19 -6.63 11.63
CA GLY A 159 4.46 -5.42 11.99
C GLY A 159 3.83 -4.71 10.79
N VAL A 160 4.50 -4.68 9.63
CA VAL A 160 3.97 -4.16 8.37
C VAL A 160 2.77 -4.99 7.91
N GLU A 161 2.88 -6.31 7.99
CA GLU A 161 1.78 -7.21 7.67
C GLU A 161 0.58 -6.97 8.60
N GLU A 162 0.81 -6.85 9.90
CA GLU A 162 -0.28 -6.65 10.87
C GLU A 162 -0.97 -5.30 10.69
N ILE A 163 -0.23 -4.20 10.56
CA ILE A 163 -0.84 -2.88 10.38
C ILE A 163 -1.59 -2.78 9.05
N SER A 164 -1.15 -3.47 8.00
CA SER A 164 -1.80 -3.45 6.69
C SER A 164 -3.26 -3.92 6.70
N LYS A 165 -3.63 -4.76 7.67
CA LYS A 165 -5.00 -5.26 7.87
C LYS A 165 -5.94 -4.17 8.42
N HIS A 166 -5.38 -3.15 9.08
CA HIS A 166 -6.10 -2.16 9.86
C HIS A 166 -6.02 -0.74 9.28
N VAL A 167 -5.39 -0.54 8.12
CA VAL A 167 -5.33 0.75 7.43
C VAL A 167 -6.05 0.69 6.09
N ASP A 168 -6.42 1.86 5.54
CA ASP A 168 -6.96 1.97 4.19
C ASP A 168 -5.84 2.03 3.15
N ALA A 169 -4.76 2.74 3.49
CA ALA A 169 -3.55 2.81 2.67
C ALA A 169 -2.31 2.71 3.56
N LEU A 170 -1.27 2.04 3.06
CA LEU A 170 -0.02 1.83 3.78
C LEU A 170 1.18 2.28 2.93
N LEU A 171 1.87 3.31 3.37
CA LEU A 171 3.17 3.71 2.83
C LEU A 171 4.28 3.04 3.63
N VAL A 172 5.12 2.28 2.96
CA VAL A 172 6.26 1.59 3.58
C VAL A 172 7.56 2.17 3.06
N ILE A 173 8.34 2.75 3.95
CA ILE A 173 9.63 3.38 3.65
C ILE A 173 10.74 2.43 4.09
N ASN A 174 11.56 2.00 3.15
CA ASN A 174 12.72 1.16 3.44
C ASN A 174 13.94 2.05 3.72
N ASN A 175 14.38 2.10 4.98
CA ASN A 175 15.55 2.91 5.37
C ASN A 175 16.84 2.49 4.65
N GLU A 176 16.97 1.21 4.28
CA GLU A 176 18.14 0.73 3.55
C GLU A 176 18.29 1.40 2.18
N ARG A 177 17.16 1.75 1.51
CA ARG A 177 17.18 2.51 0.27
C ARG A 177 17.75 3.92 0.44
N LEU A 178 17.46 4.56 1.60
CA LEU A 178 18.06 5.86 1.89
C LEU A 178 19.59 5.76 2.03
N ARG A 179 20.11 4.69 2.61
CA ARG A 179 21.54 4.43 2.70
C ARG A 179 22.19 4.20 1.33
N GLU A 180 21.48 3.52 0.41
CA GLU A 180 21.98 3.28 -0.95
C GLU A 180 22.06 4.57 -1.77
N ILE A 181 21.10 5.49 -1.58
CA ILE A 181 21.03 6.75 -2.32
C ILE A 181 21.96 7.82 -1.72
N TYR A 182 22.10 7.82 -0.40
CA TYR A 182 22.87 8.80 0.35
C TYR A 182 23.99 8.12 1.17
N PRO A 183 24.96 7.45 0.52
CA PRO A 183 25.99 6.68 1.22
C PRO A 183 26.95 7.56 2.05
N GLU A 184 27.00 8.86 1.78
CA GLU A 184 27.82 9.84 2.48
C GLU A 184 27.23 10.32 3.82
N LEU A 185 25.99 9.97 4.14
CA LEU A 185 25.37 10.41 5.38
C LEU A 185 26.00 9.72 6.60
N THR A 186 26.19 10.49 7.66
CA THR A 186 26.47 9.90 8.97
C THR A 186 25.27 9.11 9.47
N VAL A 187 25.48 8.16 10.38
CA VAL A 187 24.39 7.36 10.96
C VAL A 187 23.27 8.25 11.54
N VAL A 188 23.65 9.33 12.25
CA VAL A 188 22.68 10.28 12.84
C VAL A 188 21.87 10.95 11.73
N ASN A 189 22.53 11.42 10.67
CA ASN A 189 21.86 12.08 9.55
C ASN A 189 21.01 11.10 8.73
N ALA A 190 21.39 9.81 8.67
CA ALA A 190 20.59 8.79 8.01
C ALA A 190 19.24 8.54 8.73
N PHE A 191 19.24 8.50 10.07
CA PHE A 191 17.99 8.44 10.85
C PHE A 191 17.19 9.74 10.71
N ALA A 192 17.82 10.90 10.77
CA ALA A 192 17.14 12.17 10.54
C ALA A 192 16.51 12.22 9.13
N LYS A 193 17.17 11.65 8.12
CA LYS A 193 16.63 11.55 6.76
C LYS A 193 15.44 10.60 6.66
N ALA A 194 15.42 9.51 7.45
CA ALA A 194 14.24 8.65 7.55
C ALA A 194 13.05 9.38 8.18
N ASP A 195 13.27 10.13 9.27
CA ASP A 195 12.23 10.94 9.91
C ASP A 195 11.72 12.06 8.97
N ASP A 196 12.62 12.73 8.24
CA ASP A 196 12.31 13.72 7.19
C ASP A 196 11.44 13.10 6.08
N THR A 197 11.74 11.88 5.66
CA THR A 197 10.99 11.18 4.61
C THR A 197 9.55 10.85 5.06
N LEU A 198 9.36 10.43 6.33
CA LEU A 198 8.04 10.24 6.93
C LEU A 198 7.27 11.57 6.98
N SER A 199 7.96 12.65 7.36
CA SER A 199 7.40 14.00 7.43
C SER A 199 6.94 14.49 6.06
N ILE A 200 7.77 14.37 5.03
CA ILE A 200 7.44 14.74 3.65
C ILE A 200 6.21 13.98 3.15
N ALA A 201 6.10 12.68 3.46
CA ALA A 201 4.96 11.87 3.05
C ALA A 201 3.66 12.38 3.67
N ALA A 202 3.60 12.54 4.98
CA ALA A 202 2.40 13.06 5.67
C ALA A 202 2.07 14.49 5.24
N LYS A 203 3.10 15.37 5.14
CA LYS A 203 2.98 16.76 4.72
C LYS A 203 2.38 16.88 3.33
N SER A 204 2.92 16.15 2.37
CA SER A 204 2.46 16.25 0.97
C SER A 204 1.02 15.81 0.81
N ILE A 205 0.55 14.77 1.53
CA ILE A 205 -0.85 14.35 1.48
C ILE A 205 -1.74 15.38 2.20
N ALA A 206 -1.31 15.91 3.33
CA ALA A 206 -2.06 16.95 4.05
C ALA A 206 -2.18 18.23 3.21
N GLU A 207 -1.11 18.68 2.56
CA GLU A 207 -1.09 19.85 1.68
C GLU A 207 -2.07 19.71 0.51
N ILE A 208 -2.22 18.51 -0.07
CA ILE A 208 -3.19 18.27 -1.16
C ILE A 208 -4.62 18.61 -0.70
N ILE A 209 -4.94 18.35 0.57
CA ILE A 209 -6.29 18.58 1.14
C ILE A 209 -6.47 20.01 1.61
N THR A 210 -5.42 20.62 2.18
CA THR A 210 -5.49 21.91 2.90
C THR A 210 -5.13 23.12 2.05
N MET A 211 -4.33 22.92 0.99
CA MET A 211 -3.96 24.03 0.10
C MET A 211 -5.08 24.35 -0.89
N HIS A 212 -5.39 25.64 -1.01
CA HIS A 212 -6.33 26.12 -2.02
C HIS A 212 -5.61 26.21 -3.38
N GLY A 213 -6.19 25.59 -4.40
CA GLY A 213 -5.64 25.55 -5.75
C GLY A 213 -6.58 26.16 -6.79
N ILE A 214 -6.11 26.22 -8.02
CA ILE A 214 -6.93 26.56 -9.20
C ILE A 214 -7.87 25.41 -9.53
N MET A 215 -7.37 24.19 -9.42
CA MET A 215 -8.15 22.95 -9.44
C MET A 215 -7.94 22.24 -8.11
N ASN A 216 -8.90 22.39 -7.21
CA ASN A 216 -8.82 21.80 -5.89
C ASN A 216 -9.03 20.30 -5.96
N LEU A 217 -8.17 19.59 -5.24
CA LEU A 217 -8.41 18.23 -4.80
C LEU A 217 -9.01 18.31 -3.40
N ASP A 218 -10.22 17.83 -3.24
CA ASP A 218 -10.88 17.84 -1.95
C ASP A 218 -10.61 16.57 -1.12
N PHE A 219 -11.09 16.57 0.11
CA PHE A 219 -10.95 15.42 0.99
C PHE A 219 -11.55 14.14 0.39
N GLN A 220 -12.63 14.23 -0.41
CA GLN A 220 -13.26 13.06 -1.03
C GLN A 220 -12.42 12.50 -2.18
N ASP A 221 -11.72 13.35 -2.94
CA ASP A 221 -10.80 12.89 -3.99
C ASP A 221 -9.65 12.09 -3.39
N VAL A 222 -9.06 12.59 -2.30
CA VAL A 222 -8.01 11.87 -1.56
C VAL A 222 -8.56 10.59 -0.93
N THR A 223 -9.77 10.63 -0.37
CA THR A 223 -10.44 9.43 0.16
C THR A 223 -10.65 8.39 -0.93
N THR A 224 -11.11 8.79 -2.11
CA THR A 224 -11.33 7.88 -3.24
C THR A 224 -10.06 7.14 -3.63
N VAL A 225 -8.91 7.82 -3.61
CA VAL A 225 -7.62 7.21 -3.97
C VAL A 225 -7.07 6.33 -2.85
N LEU A 226 -7.17 6.76 -1.59
CA LEU A 226 -6.56 6.08 -0.45
C LEU A 226 -7.43 4.97 0.15
N LYS A 227 -8.76 5.10 0.13
CA LYS A 227 -9.66 4.13 0.74
C LYS A 227 -9.55 2.77 0.05
N ASP A 228 -9.31 1.74 0.86
CA ASP A 228 -9.06 0.36 0.41
C ASP A 228 -7.95 0.28 -0.66
N GLY A 229 -6.98 1.20 -0.56
CA GLY A 229 -5.89 1.35 -1.54
C GLY A 229 -4.76 0.34 -1.38
N GLY A 230 -4.70 -0.40 -0.27
CA GLY A 230 -3.62 -1.35 0.02
C GLY A 230 -2.27 -0.65 0.20
N VAL A 231 -1.22 -1.14 -0.43
CA VAL A 231 0.07 -0.43 -0.41
C VAL A 231 -0.01 0.79 -1.30
N ALA A 232 0.36 1.92 -0.74
CA ALA A 232 0.45 3.20 -1.43
C ALA A 232 1.91 3.59 -1.65
N ILE A 233 2.15 4.27 -2.73
CA ILE A 233 3.46 4.82 -3.08
C ILE A 233 3.25 6.31 -3.32
N MET A 234 4.11 7.12 -2.72
CA MET A 234 4.09 8.56 -2.93
C MET A 234 5.47 9.04 -3.32
N SER A 235 5.50 10.01 -4.20
CA SER A 235 6.74 10.63 -4.62
C SER A 235 6.53 12.09 -4.96
N THR A 236 7.56 12.89 -4.71
CA THR A 236 7.58 14.31 -5.04
C THR A 236 8.85 14.63 -5.81
N GLY A 237 8.70 15.41 -6.86
CA GLY A 237 9.82 15.91 -7.65
C GLY A 237 9.70 17.39 -7.93
N TYR A 238 10.82 18.03 -8.16
CA TYR A 238 10.95 19.46 -8.47
C TYR A 238 11.63 19.64 -9.83
N GLY A 239 11.18 20.61 -10.58
CA GLY A 239 11.82 21.00 -11.85
C GLY A 239 11.92 22.49 -12.00
N GLU A 240 12.96 22.94 -12.68
CA GLU A 240 13.25 24.36 -12.91
C GLU A 240 13.78 24.58 -14.32
N GLY A 241 13.50 25.77 -14.89
CA GLY A 241 13.92 26.17 -16.22
C GLY A 241 13.17 25.44 -17.34
N GLU A 242 13.83 25.26 -18.48
CA GLU A 242 13.24 24.60 -19.64
C GLU A 242 12.85 23.15 -19.34
N ASN A 243 11.67 22.71 -19.81
CA ASN A 243 11.08 21.38 -19.55
C ASN A 243 10.99 21.06 -18.04
N ARG A 244 10.63 22.05 -17.21
CA ARG A 244 10.58 21.90 -15.74
C ARG A 244 9.57 20.86 -15.27
N VAL A 245 8.48 20.67 -16.00
CA VAL A 245 7.46 19.63 -15.70
C VAL A 245 8.05 18.24 -15.93
N THR A 246 8.67 17.99 -17.08
CA THR A 246 9.34 16.71 -17.37
C THR A 246 10.46 16.42 -16.37
N LYS A 247 11.24 17.43 -15.97
CA LYS A 247 12.27 17.28 -14.93
C LYS A 247 11.67 16.92 -13.59
N ALA A 248 10.59 17.57 -13.19
CA ALA A 248 9.89 17.28 -11.93
C ALA A 248 9.32 15.85 -11.93
N ILE A 249 8.68 15.44 -13.01
CA ILE A 249 8.19 14.05 -13.19
C ILE A 249 9.36 13.08 -13.12
N GLY A 250 10.45 13.33 -13.84
CA GLY A 250 11.64 12.48 -13.83
C GLY A 250 12.25 12.34 -12.43
N GLN A 251 12.32 13.43 -11.66
CA GLN A 251 12.80 13.39 -10.28
C GLN A 251 11.82 12.62 -9.37
N ALA A 252 10.51 12.82 -9.53
CA ALA A 252 9.51 12.05 -8.81
C ALA A 252 9.64 10.55 -9.08
N LEU A 253 9.79 10.14 -10.34
CA LEU A 253 9.93 8.73 -10.72
C LEU A 253 11.23 8.08 -10.20
N ASN A 254 12.26 8.86 -9.94
CA ASN A 254 13.53 8.38 -9.39
C ASN A 254 13.60 8.50 -7.85
N SER A 255 12.49 8.79 -7.20
CA SER A 255 12.44 8.95 -5.74
C SER A 255 12.71 7.63 -5.01
N PRO A 256 13.47 7.66 -3.90
CA PRO A 256 13.69 6.50 -3.04
C PRO A 256 12.40 5.92 -2.46
N LEU A 257 11.34 6.71 -2.39
CA LEU A 257 10.04 6.30 -1.88
C LEU A 257 9.30 5.32 -2.80
N LEU A 258 9.69 5.24 -4.07
CA LEU A 258 9.09 4.29 -5.02
C LEU A 258 9.53 2.84 -4.82
N ASN A 259 10.58 2.59 -4.00
CA ASN A 259 11.08 1.24 -3.72
C ASN A 259 11.31 0.36 -4.97
N GLY A 260 11.54 0.97 -6.14
CA GLY A 260 11.66 0.26 -7.41
C GLY A 260 10.33 -0.24 -8.00
N ASN A 261 9.21 0.14 -7.43
CA ASN A 261 7.89 -0.23 -7.94
C ASN A 261 7.54 0.60 -9.18
N ASP A 262 6.92 -0.06 -10.15
CA ASP A 262 6.40 0.59 -11.34
C ASP A 262 5.02 1.22 -11.04
N ILE A 263 4.99 2.54 -10.92
CA ILE A 263 3.75 3.29 -10.63
C ILE A 263 2.68 3.13 -11.72
N PHE A 264 3.07 2.76 -12.95
CA PHE A 264 2.13 2.56 -14.06
C PHE A 264 1.27 1.29 -13.90
N ASN A 265 1.59 0.43 -12.93
CA ASN A 265 0.80 -0.73 -12.52
C ASN A 265 -0.18 -0.43 -11.37
N SER A 266 -0.31 0.82 -10.96
CA SER A 266 -1.29 1.24 -9.95
C SER A 266 -2.72 1.09 -10.43
N LYS A 267 -3.67 1.04 -9.48
CA LYS A 267 -5.12 1.05 -9.76
C LYS A 267 -5.72 2.45 -9.68
N LYS A 268 -5.19 3.28 -8.80
CA LYS A 268 -5.64 4.65 -8.60
C LYS A 268 -4.42 5.57 -8.48
N VAL A 269 -4.49 6.73 -9.08
CA VAL A 269 -3.42 7.74 -9.09
C VAL A 269 -3.97 9.11 -8.81
N LEU A 270 -3.29 9.84 -7.95
CA LEU A 270 -3.52 11.25 -7.72
C LEU A 270 -2.24 12.01 -8.08
N LEU A 271 -2.38 12.99 -8.94
CA LEU A 271 -1.32 13.90 -9.38
C LEU A 271 -1.60 15.30 -8.87
N ASN A 272 -0.71 15.90 -8.12
CA ASN A 272 -0.81 17.30 -7.70
C ASN A 272 0.36 18.10 -8.24
N ILE A 273 0.06 19.22 -8.91
CA ILE A 273 1.04 20.10 -9.52
C ILE A 273 0.98 21.43 -8.81
N ASN A 274 2.09 21.82 -8.18
CA ASN A 274 2.24 23.08 -7.50
C ASN A 274 3.21 23.97 -8.27
N PHE A 275 2.87 25.25 -8.43
CA PHE A 275 3.70 26.25 -9.10
C PHE A 275 3.45 27.63 -8.49
N CYS A 276 4.35 28.59 -8.76
CA CYS A 276 4.17 29.98 -8.33
C CYS A 276 3.16 30.67 -9.23
N GLY A 277 2.10 31.22 -8.63
CA GLY A 277 1.06 31.99 -9.34
C GLY A 277 1.23 33.51 -9.30
N ASP A 278 2.28 34.01 -8.62
CA ASP A 278 2.41 35.45 -8.31
C ASP A 278 2.90 36.27 -9.52
N LYS A 279 3.54 35.65 -10.49
CA LYS A 279 4.05 36.32 -11.69
C LYS A 279 3.76 35.45 -12.91
N ASP A 280 3.39 36.09 -14.02
CA ASP A 280 3.09 35.42 -15.27
C ASP A 280 4.26 34.56 -15.78
N GLN A 281 5.51 34.98 -15.51
CA GLN A 281 6.71 34.23 -15.91
C GLN A 281 6.96 32.96 -15.12
N ASP A 282 6.44 32.88 -13.90
CA ASP A 282 6.60 31.74 -12.99
C ASP A 282 5.38 30.82 -13.04
N SER A 283 4.28 31.28 -13.65
CA SER A 283 3.05 30.51 -13.83
C SER A 283 3.22 29.32 -14.77
N LEU A 284 2.40 28.30 -14.58
CA LEU A 284 2.39 27.11 -15.44
C LEU A 284 1.77 27.46 -16.80
N MET A 285 2.48 27.18 -17.87
CA MET A 285 2.02 27.47 -19.24
C MET A 285 1.16 26.32 -19.79
N MET A 286 0.19 26.64 -20.66
CA MET A 286 -0.65 25.62 -21.31
C MET A 286 0.16 24.64 -22.15
N GLU A 287 1.29 25.05 -22.69
CA GLU A 287 2.21 24.17 -23.43
C GLU A 287 2.84 23.11 -22.52
N GLU A 288 3.17 23.46 -21.28
CA GLU A 288 3.71 22.53 -20.27
C GLU A 288 2.70 21.45 -19.86
N MET A 289 1.40 21.69 -20.05
CA MET A 289 0.36 20.68 -19.81
C MET A 289 0.42 19.50 -20.80
N ASN A 290 1.07 19.67 -21.96
CA ASN A 290 1.30 18.55 -22.86
C ASN A 290 2.24 17.52 -22.22
N GLU A 291 3.26 17.97 -21.47
CA GLU A 291 4.19 17.08 -20.75
C GLU A 291 3.46 16.28 -19.65
N VAL A 292 2.49 16.90 -18.98
CA VAL A 292 1.62 16.20 -18.01
C VAL A 292 0.74 15.17 -18.71
N ASN A 293 0.15 15.51 -19.85
CA ASN A 293 -0.69 14.60 -20.62
C ASN A 293 0.12 13.40 -21.16
N ASP A 294 1.34 13.63 -21.64
CA ASP A 294 2.25 12.59 -22.09
C ASP A 294 2.63 11.63 -20.93
N PHE A 295 2.81 12.17 -19.73
CA PHE A 295 3.03 11.35 -18.54
C PHE A 295 1.79 10.51 -18.19
N MET A 296 0.62 11.13 -18.15
CA MET A 296 -0.63 10.44 -17.80
C MET A 296 -1.01 9.38 -18.84
N SER A 297 -0.64 9.56 -20.12
CA SER A 297 -0.90 8.59 -21.20
C SER A 297 -0.17 7.25 -21.01
N LYS A 298 0.87 7.21 -20.17
CA LYS A 298 1.63 5.97 -19.85
C LYS A 298 0.88 5.04 -18.89
N PHE A 299 -0.12 5.56 -18.17
CA PHE A 299 -0.96 4.73 -17.31
C PHE A 299 -1.95 3.90 -18.13
N LYS A 300 -2.36 2.76 -17.60
CA LYS A 300 -3.39 1.92 -18.22
C LYS A 300 -4.73 2.65 -18.27
N ARG A 301 -5.58 2.32 -19.23
CA ARG A 301 -6.87 3.01 -19.44
C ARG A 301 -7.89 2.80 -18.32
N ASP A 302 -7.72 1.78 -17.50
CA ASP A 302 -8.57 1.41 -16.38
C ASP A 302 -8.11 2.00 -15.04
N VAL A 303 -7.04 2.80 -15.03
CA VAL A 303 -6.54 3.49 -13.84
C VAL A 303 -7.43 4.70 -13.53
N GLU A 304 -7.98 4.73 -12.30
CA GLU A 304 -8.71 5.89 -11.81
C GLU A 304 -7.72 7.02 -11.50
N THR A 305 -7.82 8.14 -12.21
CA THR A 305 -6.89 9.26 -12.08
C THR A 305 -7.59 10.49 -11.54
N LYS A 306 -6.98 11.12 -10.54
CA LYS A 306 -7.34 12.43 -10.01
C LYS A 306 -6.16 13.37 -10.17
N TRP A 307 -6.39 14.62 -10.50
CA TRP A 307 -5.33 15.62 -10.61
C TRP A 307 -5.77 16.99 -10.14
N GLY A 308 -4.84 17.74 -9.60
CA GLY A 308 -5.06 19.08 -9.08
C GLY A 308 -3.93 20.03 -9.44
N LEU A 309 -4.27 21.34 -9.41
CA LEU A 309 -3.36 22.45 -9.63
C LEU A 309 -3.46 23.40 -8.44
N ALA A 310 -2.34 23.62 -7.77
CA ALA A 310 -2.28 24.55 -6.65
C ALA A 310 -1.15 25.58 -6.82
N THR A 311 -1.34 26.75 -6.21
CA THR A 311 -0.33 27.79 -6.22
C THR A 311 0.45 27.77 -4.91
N ASP A 312 1.79 27.89 -5.02
CA ASP A 312 2.71 27.98 -3.91
C ASP A 312 3.79 29.03 -4.22
N SER A 313 3.64 30.21 -3.64
CA SER A 313 4.55 31.34 -3.86
C SER A 313 6.00 31.04 -3.44
N SER A 314 6.23 30.04 -2.59
CA SER A 314 7.57 29.65 -2.16
C SER A 314 8.39 28.98 -3.25
N LEU A 315 7.75 28.50 -4.30
CA LEU A 315 8.40 27.75 -5.39
C LEU A 315 9.17 28.64 -6.37
N GLY A 316 8.81 29.93 -6.53
CA GLY A 316 9.40 30.81 -7.54
C GLY A 316 9.29 30.20 -8.93
N SER A 317 10.41 30.07 -9.65
CA SER A 317 10.45 29.48 -11.01
C SER A 317 10.26 27.97 -11.06
N LYS A 318 10.19 27.29 -9.90
CA LYS A 318 10.10 25.84 -9.82
C LYS A 318 8.67 25.33 -9.94
N VAL A 319 8.54 24.12 -10.46
CA VAL A 319 7.32 23.31 -10.41
C VAL A 319 7.57 22.15 -9.48
N LYS A 320 6.63 21.88 -8.57
CA LYS A 320 6.60 20.71 -7.68
C LYS A 320 5.51 19.77 -8.17
N ILE A 321 5.85 18.52 -8.43
CA ILE A 321 4.90 17.47 -8.82
C ILE A 321 4.90 16.39 -7.75
N THR A 322 3.72 16.13 -7.19
CA THR A 322 3.50 15.05 -6.23
C THR A 322 2.61 13.99 -6.87
N VAL A 323 3.08 12.75 -6.87
CA VAL A 323 2.34 11.58 -7.37
C VAL A 323 2.03 10.69 -6.18
N LEU A 324 0.76 10.36 -6.00
CA LEU A 324 0.28 9.37 -5.03
C LEU A 324 -0.39 8.25 -5.82
N ALA A 325 0.14 7.03 -5.73
CA ALA A 325 -0.36 5.87 -6.44
C ALA A 325 -0.74 4.76 -5.45
N THR A 326 -1.86 4.09 -5.67
CA THR A 326 -2.38 3.03 -4.80
C THR A 326 -2.84 1.80 -5.58
N GLY A 327 -3.13 0.73 -4.87
CA GLY A 327 -3.58 -0.52 -5.48
C GLY A 327 -2.48 -1.57 -5.61
N PHE A 328 -1.35 -1.33 -4.95
CA PHE A 328 -0.27 -2.31 -4.88
C PHE A 328 -0.55 -3.31 -3.74
N GLY A 329 -0.08 -4.55 -3.92
CA GLY A 329 -0.11 -5.55 -2.86
C GLY A 329 1.13 -5.51 -1.98
N LEU A 330 1.09 -6.21 -0.84
CA LEU A 330 2.23 -6.34 0.06
C LEU A 330 3.46 -6.99 -0.60
N GLN A 331 3.26 -7.81 -1.65
CA GLN A 331 4.34 -8.38 -2.46
C GLN A 331 5.25 -7.32 -3.10
N ASN A 332 4.77 -6.10 -3.23
CA ASN A 332 5.56 -4.98 -3.74
C ASN A 332 6.44 -4.33 -2.66
N VAL A 333 6.29 -4.74 -1.39
CA VAL A 333 7.16 -4.28 -0.31
C VAL A 333 8.42 -5.16 -0.29
N PRO A 334 9.63 -4.57 -0.38
CA PRO A 334 10.87 -5.35 -0.36
C PRO A 334 10.99 -6.21 0.91
N GLY A 335 11.22 -7.49 0.73
CA GLY A 335 11.38 -8.47 1.82
C GLY A 335 10.13 -9.25 2.21
N MET A 336 8.98 -9.01 1.56
CA MET A 336 7.71 -9.70 1.86
C MET A 336 7.20 -10.73 0.82
N PRO A 337 7.93 -11.11 -0.25
CA PRO A 337 7.36 -11.96 -1.32
C PRO A 337 6.83 -13.31 -0.84
N GLU A 338 7.51 -13.97 0.10
CA GLU A 338 7.19 -15.34 0.54
C GLU A 338 5.96 -15.42 1.47
N ALA A 339 5.82 -14.49 2.41
CA ALA A 339 4.68 -14.45 3.33
C ALA A 339 3.36 -14.15 2.60
N VAL A 340 3.43 -13.32 1.56
CA VAL A 340 2.25 -12.92 0.77
C VAL A 340 1.77 -14.02 -0.17
N GLU A 341 2.65 -14.84 -0.72
CA GLU A 341 2.23 -15.99 -1.51
C GLU A 341 1.44 -17.00 -0.66
N GLN A 342 1.85 -17.20 0.57
CA GLN A 342 1.17 -18.09 1.51
C GLN A 342 -0.21 -17.54 1.89
N GLN A 343 -0.32 -16.25 2.21
CA GLN A 343 -1.61 -15.59 2.50
C GLN A 343 -2.55 -15.55 1.28
N ASN A 344 -2.02 -15.30 0.08
CA ASN A 344 -2.84 -15.31 -1.13
C ASN A 344 -3.37 -16.71 -1.43
N ARG A 345 -2.61 -17.78 -1.13
CA ARG A 345 -3.08 -19.17 -1.24
C ARG A 345 -4.16 -19.48 -0.21
N GLU A 346 -3.99 -19.01 1.04
CA GLU A 346 -4.99 -19.20 2.11
C GLU A 346 -6.29 -18.44 1.82
N LYS A 347 -6.20 -17.16 1.38
CA LYS A 347 -7.37 -16.38 0.97
C LYS A 347 -8.08 -16.95 -0.26
N ALA A 348 -7.32 -17.43 -1.25
CA ALA A 348 -7.90 -18.08 -2.41
C ALA A 348 -8.65 -19.36 -2.01
N ALA A 349 -8.09 -20.14 -1.08
CA ALA A 349 -8.76 -21.33 -0.54
C ALA A 349 -10.02 -20.99 0.27
N GLU A 350 -9.99 -19.92 1.10
CA GLU A 350 -11.16 -19.43 1.83
C GLU A 350 -12.26 -18.89 0.91
N ASP A 351 -11.88 -18.18 -0.17
CA ASP A 351 -12.84 -17.66 -1.16
C ASP A 351 -13.45 -18.78 -2.00
N GLU A 352 -12.69 -19.83 -2.33
CA GLU A 352 -13.24 -21.05 -2.95
C GLU A 352 -14.18 -21.79 -2.01
N GLU A 353 -13.83 -21.91 -0.72
CA GLU A 353 -14.71 -22.53 0.28
C GLU A 353 -15.99 -21.73 0.52
N LYS A 354 -15.91 -20.38 0.55
CA LYS A 354 -17.10 -19.52 0.63
C LYS A 354 -17.99 -19.67 -0.60
N LYS A 355 -17.41 -19.66 -1.80
CA LYS A 355 -18.15 -19.87 -3.04
C LYS A 355 -18.82 -21.25 -3.08
N ALA A 356 -18.12 -22.30 -2.65
CA ALA A 356 -18.68 -23.64 -2.54
C ALA A 356 -19.84 -23.71 -1.54
N LYS A 357 -19.73 -23.07 -0.38
CA LYS A 357 -20.81 -22.97 0.62
C LYS A 357 -22.00 -22.15 0.13
N GLU A 358 -21.75 -21.08 -0.62
CA GLU A 358 -22.83 -20.28 -1.23
C GLU A 358 -23.54 -21.07 -2.33
N GLU A 359 -22.81 -21.84 -3.13
CA GLU A 359 -23.36 -22.68 -4.17
C GLU A 359 -24.18 -23.83 -3.58
N GLU A 360 -23.68 -24.49 -2.52
CA GLU A 360 -24.40 -25.50 -1.75
C GLU A 360 -25.67 -24.92 -1.10
N ARG A 361 -25.59 -23.69 -0.56
CA ARG A 361 -26.75 -22.99 0.00
C ARG A 361 -27.79 -22.63 -1.07
N ARG A 362 -27.35 -22.23 -2.26
CA ARG A 362 -28.24 -22.00 -3.41
C ARG A 362 -28.88 -23.30 -3.87
N GLU A 363 -28.13 -24.38 -3.98
CA GLU A 363 -28.67 -25.71 -4.33
C GLU A 363 -29.70 -26.19 -3.30
N MET A 364 -29.45 -26.03 -1.99
CA MET A 364 -30.44 -26.34 -0.95
C MET A 364 -31.72 -25.50 -1.08
N PHE A 365 -31.63 -24.24 -1.43
CA PHE A 365 -32.77 -23.34 -1.53
C PHE A 365 -33.63 -23.61 -2.78
N TYR A 366 -33.01 -24.03 -3.86
CA TYR A 366 -33.72 -24.32 -5.12
C TYR A 366 -34.05 -25.81 -5.30
N SER A 367 -33.56 -26.73 -4.46
CA SER A 367 -33.89 -28.17 -4.54
C SER A 367 -35.19 -28.55 -3.84
N ASN A 368 -35.86 -27.62 -3.11
CA ASN A 368 -37.12 -27.88 -2.40
C ASN A 368 -38.41 -27.81 -3.29
N GLY A 369 -38.29 -27.97 -4.59
CA GLY A 369 -39.42 -27.94 -5.52
C GLY A 369 -39.26 -28.89 -6.70
N GLY A 370 -39.24 -30.21 -6.43
CA GLY A 370 -39.39 -31.19 -7.52
C GLY A 370 -38.32 -32.26 -7.57
N THR A 371 -38.75 -33.48 -7.30
CA THR A 371 -38.03 -34.74 -7.54
C THR A 371 -37.42 -34.80 -8.93
N THR A 372 -36.15 -34.48 -9.03
CA THR A 372 -35.26 -35.01 -10.05
C THR A 372 -33.83 -34.97 -9.54
N THR A 373 -33.28 -36.12 -9.29
CA THR A 373 -31.85 -36.35 -9.08
C THR A 373 -31.04 -35.71 -10.20
N ALA A 374 -30.67 -34.43 -10.04
CA ALA A 374 -29.69 -33.78 -10.90
C ALA A 374 -28.33 -34.42 -10.59
N ARG A 375 -27.98 -35.47 -11.35
CA ARG A 375 -26.63 -35.98 -11.39
C ARG A 375 -25.69 -34.80 -11.64
N ARG A 376 -24.78 -34.53 -10.71
CA ARG A 376 -23.60 -33.68 -10.94
C ARG A 376 -22.98 -34.10 -12.25
N ARG A 377 -23.11 -33.31 -13.29
CA ARG A 377 -22.36 -33.48 -14.53
C ARG A 377 -20.94 -33.03 -14.25
N HIS A 378 -20.10 -33.96 -13.75
CA HIS A 378 -18.67 -33.78 -13.83
C HIS A 378 -18.32 -33.75 -15.33
N HIS A 379 -17.89 -32.60 -15.80
CA HIS A 379 -17.35 -32.48 -17.14
C HIS A 379 -16.02 -33.25 -17.11
N ASN A 380 -15.97 -34.39 -17.79
CA ASN A 380 -14.77 -35.21 -17.90
C ASN A 380 -13.80 -34.54 -18.89
N ILE A 381 -13.05 -33.56 -18.41
CA ILE A 381 -12.08 -32.79 -19.18
C ILE A 381 -10.80 -33.63 -19.27
N TYR A 382 -10.27 -33.79 -20.47
CA TYR A 382 -8.95 -34.34 -20.69
C TYR A 382 -7.95 -33.17 -20.77
N ILE A 383 -6.90 -33.23 -19.98
CA ILE A 383 -5.80 -32.24 -19.99
C ILE A 383 -4.64 -32.92 -20.72
N PHE A 384 -4.22 -32.33 -21.84
CA PHE A 384 -3.10 -32.82 -22.63
C PHE A 384 -1.78 -32.64 -21.87
N SER A 385 -0.96 -33.70 -21.86
CA SER A 385 0.46 -33.62 -21.50
C SER A 385 1.29 -33.23 -22.75
N ASP A 386 2.54 -32.84 -22.56
CA ASP A 386 3.42 -32.52 -23.70
C ASP A 386 3.61 -33.71 -24.67
N ALA A 387 3.54 -34.95 -24.15
CA ALA A 387 3.61 -36.16 -24.95
C ALA A 387 2.34 -36.47 -25.75
N ASP A 388 1.19 -35.96 -25.30
CA ASP A 388 -0.09 -36.14 -26.02
C ASP A 388 -0.23 -35.20 -27.22
N LEU A 389 0.47 -34.07 -27.21
CA LEU A 389 0.45 -33.08 -28.30
C LEU A 389 1.06 -33.62 -29.62
N ASP A 390 1.93 -34.62 -29.51
CA ASP A 390 2.56 -35.30 -30.65
C ASP A 390 1.90 -36.63 -30.97
N ASN A 391 0.75 -36.96 -30.32
CA ASN A 391 0.06 -38.24 -30.46
C ASN A 391 -1.29 -38.08 -31.17
N ASP A 392 -1.31 -38.25 -32.49
CA ASP A 392 -2.49 -38.14 -33.35
C ASP A 392 -3.68 -39.01 -32.90
N ASP A 393 -3.41 -40.17 -32.33
CA ASP A 393 -4.45 -41.09 -31.82
C ASP A 393 -5.17 -40.52 -30.58
N VAL A 394 -4.43 -39.89 -29.67
CA VAL A 394 -4.99 -39.24 -28.47
C VAL A 394 -5.75 -37.99 -28.88
N ILE A 395 -5.22 -37.18 -29.77
CA ILE A 395 -5.86 -35.97 -30.30
C ILE A 395 -7.19 -36.35 -30.97
N SER A 396 -7.17 -37.32 -31.87
CA SER A 396 -8.37 -37.80 -32.60
C SER A 396 -9.46 -38.33 -31.66
N MET A 397 -9.07 -39.06 -30.58
CA MET A 397 -10.02 -39.56 -29.58
C MET A 397 -10.65 -38.44 -28.76
N VAL A 398 -9.88 -37.38 -28.46
CA VAL A 398 -10.39 -36.23 -27.72
C VAL A 398 -11.30 -35.36 -28.59
N GLU A 399 -10.99 -35.18 -29.88
CA GLU A 399 -11.80 -34.42 -30.84
C GLU A 399 -13.12 -35.09 -31.18
N THR A 400 -13.14 -36.43 -31.32
CA THR A 400 -14.37 -37.18 -31.69
C THR A 400 -15.43 -37.21 -30.59
N LEU A 401 -15.05 -36.97 -29.33
CA LEU A 401 -15.94 -37.02 -28.16
C LEU A 401 -15.97 -35.68 -27.41
N PRO A 402 -17.02 -34.84 -27.67
CA PRO A 402 -17.19 -33.59 -26.95
C PRO A 402 -17.23 -33.78 -25.44
N THR A 403 -16.59 -32.88 -24.67
CA THR A 403 -16.42 -32.96 -23.21
C THR A 403 -17.73 -33.25 -22.46
N TYR A 404 -18.88 -32.70 -22.92
CA TYR A 404 -20.19 -32.90 -22.29
C TYR A 404 -20.81 -34.28 -22.52
N ARG A 405 -20.29 -35.09 -23.46
CA ARG A 405 -20.71 -36.47 -23.73
C ARG A 405 -19.75 -37.50 -23.20
N ARG A 406 -18.55 -37.08 -22.80
CA ARG A 406 -17.46 -37.97 -22.38
C ARG A 406 -17.77 -38.62 -21.03
N THR A 407 -17.67 -39.95 -20.98
CA THR A 407 -17.84 -40.75 -19.75
C THR A 407 -16.47 -40.97 -19.04
N LYS A 408 -16.52 -41.38 -17.77
CA LYS A 408 -15.28 -41.73 -17.02
C LYS A 408 -14.50 -42.87 -17.69
N ASP A 409 -15.21 -43.86 -18.27
CA ASP A 409 -14.58 -45.01 -18.92
C ASP A 409 -13.88 -44.60 -20.23
N GLU A 410 -14.44 -43.66 -20.96
CA GLU A 410 -13.82 -43.10 -22.15
C GLU A 410 -12.58 -42.28 -21.80
N LEU A 411 -12.65 -41.48 -20.72
CA LEU A 411 -11.48 -40.74 -20.22
C LEU A 411 -10.34 -41.71 -19.80
N ASN A 412 -10.67 -42.82 -19.15
CA ASN A 412 -9.70 -43.84 -18.76
C ASN A 412 -9.11 -44.57 -19.99
N ARG A 413 -9.89 -44.77 -21.05
CA ARG A 413 -9.39 -45.34 -22.31
C ARG A 413 -8.38 -44.43 -23.00
N ILE A 414 -8.63 -43.10 -23.00
CA ILE A 414 -7.66 -42.14 -23.52
C ILE A 414 -6.36 -42.20 -22.71
N LYS A 415 -6.45 -42.17 -21.38
CA LYS A 415 -5.28 -42.25 -20.47
C LYS A 415 -4.51 -43.59 -20.58
N ASN A 416 -5.20 -44.70 -20.81
CA ASN A 416 -4.55 -46.01 -20.96
C ASN A 416 -3.79 -46.14 -22.29
N LYS A 417 -4.17 -45.41 -23.34
CA LYS A 417 -3.38 -45.34 -24.58
C LYS A 417 -2.11 -44.54 -24.42
N GLU A 418 -2.13 -43.48 -23.62
CA GLU A 418 -0.93 -42.74 -23.20
C GLU A 418 0.10 -43.67 -22.57
N SER A 419 -0.33 -44.54 -21.65
CA SER A 419 0.54 -45.50 -20.97
C SER A 419 1.15 -46.56 -21.91
N GLN A 420 0.51 -46.87 -23.03
CA GLN A 420 1.03 -47.85 -24.01
C GLN A 420 2.02 -47.21 -25.00
N ALA A 421 1.96 -45.93 -25.24
CA ALA A 421 2.88 -45.20 -26.10
C ALA A 421 4.27 -44.96 -25.45
N GLN A 422 4.38 -45.15 -24.15
CA GLN A 422 5.64 -44.98 -23.41
C GLN A 422 6.52 -46.29 -23.29
N VAL A 423 6.09 -47.41 -23.89
CA VAL A 423 6.94 -48.60 -23.92
C VAL A 423 7.93 -48.48 -25.07
N PRO A 424 9.25 -48.39 -24.82
CA PRO A 424 10.24 -48.28 -25.91
C PRO A 424 10.20 -49.61 -26.73
N GLN A 425 9.86 -49.54 -28.00
CA GLN A 425 10.09 -50.64 -28.93
C GLN A 425 11.58 -50.89 -29.00
N GLN A 426 12.04 -52.03 -28.47
CA GLN A 426 13.38 -52.54 -28.71
C GLN A 426 13.54 -52.72 -30.21
N LYS A 427 14.47 -52.00 -30.82
CA LYS A 427 14.91 -52.20 -32.19
C LYS A 427 15.49 -53.62 -32.30
N PRO A 428 15.14 -54.44 -33.32
CA PRO A 428 15.76 -55.72 -33.53
C PRO A 428 17.25 -55.51 -33.86
N SER A 429 18.11 -56.24 -33.14
CA SER A 429 19.53 -56.31 -33.41
C SER A 429 19.76 -56.93 -34.79
N ILE A 430 20.33 -56.17 -35.73
CA ILE A 430 20.85 -56.71 -36.98
C ILE A 430 22.17 -57.33 -36.63
N GLU A 431 22.25 -58.67 -36.75
CA GLU A 431 23.53 -59.41 -36.78
C GLU A 431 24.32 -59.02 -38.04
N GLU A 432 25.46 -58.35 -37.86
CA GLU A 432 26.46 -58.16 -38.93
C GLU A 432 27.14 -59.48 -39.23
N GLY A 433 26.68 -60.14 -40.29
CA GLY A 433 27.41 -61.24 -40.92
C GLY A 433 28.55 -60.63 -41.75
N GLY A 434 29.75 -60.80 -41.29
CA GLY A 434 30.99 -60.44 -41.99
C GLY A 434 31.22 -61.29 -43.26
N PHE A 435 31.34 -60.61 -44.43
CA PHE A 435 31.90 -61.15 -45.63
C PHE A 435 33.35 -60.66 -45.74
N GLN A 436 34.29 -61.56 -45.60
CA GLN A 436 35.67 -61.35 -46.02
C GLN A 436 35.76 -61.52 -47.54
N LEU A 437 36.23 -60.54 -48.27
CA LEU A 437 36.67 -60.67 -49.65
C LEU A 437 38.22 -60.60 -49.64
N GLU A 438 38.87 -61.72 -49.91
CA GLU A 438 40.28 -61.76 -50.38
C GLU A 438 40.34 -61.29 -51.80
N ILE A 439 41.28 -60.36 -52.07
CA ILE A 439 41.69 -59.98 -53.41
C ILE A 439 43.20 -60.26 -53.52
N GLN A 440 43.56 -61.00 -54.54
CA GLN A 440 44.91 -61.18 -55.01
C GLN A 440 45.56 -59.89 -55.50
#